data_901d217bb7cc2807213d53dc3689374e
#
_entry.id   901d217bb7cc2807213d53dc3689374e
#
_cell.length_a   1.000
_cell.length_b   1.000
_cell.length_c   1.000
_cell.angle_alpha   90.00
_cell.angle_beta   90.00
_cell.angle_gamma   90.00
#
_symmetry.space_group_name_H-M   'P 1'
#
loop_
_entity.id
_entity.type
_entity.pdbx_description
1 polymer ?
#
loop_
_entity_poly.entity_id
_entity_poly.type
_entity_poly.pdbx_seq_one_letter_code
_entity_poly.pdbx_strand_id
1 'polypeptide(L)'
;MLELKNISFHASAGDSKREILKNINLKIDERFVAFTGPNGGGKSTLAKVIAGIITPSEGEIFLDGENITALSVTERAKRGISFAFQQPVRFKGITVKDLITLASGKKIGISEACSFLSEVGLCARDYINREVDSSLSGGELKRIEIATILARSTGLSIFDEPEAGIDLWSFGNLIAVFENMYKKINGSILIISHQERILSIA
;
A
#
# COMPACT_ATOMS: atom_id res chain seq x y z
N MET A 1 8.91 12.94 4.70
CA MET A 1 8.71 12.89 6.18
C MET A 1 7.23 12.80 6.50
N LEU A 2 6.79 11.81 7.28
CA LEU A 2 5.42 11.67 7.78
C LEU A 2 5.41 11.94 9.29
N GLU A 3 4.51 12.80 9.77
CA GLU A 3 4.36 13.09 11.20
C GLU A 3 2.88 12.96 11.62
N LEU A 4 2.64 12.24 12.71
CA LEU A 4 1.35 12.04 13.33
C LEU A 4 1.39 12.70 14.71
N LYS A 5 0.40 13.53 15.03
CA LYS A 5 0.28 14.22 16.33
C LYS A 5 -1.06 13.90 16.97
N ASN A 6 -1.01 13.23 18.11
CA ASN A 6 -2.16 12.91 18.95
C ASN A 6 -3.30 12.20 18.21
N ILE A 7 -2.97 11.32 17.26
CA ILE A 7 -3.97 10.61 16.46
C ILE A 7 -4.75 9.65 17.34
N SER A 8 -6.06 9.85 17.41
CA SER A 8 -7.02 8.94 18.04
C SER A 8 -8.10 8.55 17.04
N PHE A 9 -8.62 7.32 17.17
CA PHE A 9 -9.74 6.85 16.36
C PHE A 9 -10.67 5.96 17.17
N HIS A 10 -11.96 6.30 17.14
CA HIS A 10 -13.04 5.56 17.75
C HIS A 10 -13.94 4.95 16.68
N ALA A 11 -14.08 3.62 16.68
CA ALA A 11 -15.06 2.94 15.83
C ALA A 11 -16.40 2.85 16.56
N SER A 12 -17.49 3.16 15.85
CA SER A 12 -18.86 2.96 16.35
C SER A 12 -19.26 1.50 16.13
N ALA A 13 -19.63 0.81 17.20
CA ALA A 13 -20.19 -0.55 17.17
C ALA A 13 -21.56 -0.52 17.89
N GLY A 14 -22.63 -0.18 17.15
CA GLY A 14 -23.95 0.10 17.76
C GLY A 14 -23.89 1.30 18.70
N ASP A 15 -24.39 1.15 19.90
CA ASP A 15 -24.38 2.19 20.94
C ASP A 15 -23.04 2.35 21.67
N SER A 16 -22.08 1.48 21.43
CA SER A 16 -20.75 1.54 22.05
C SER A 16 -19.70 2.13 21.11
N LYS A 17 -18.87 3.03 21.64
CA LYS A 17 -17.66 3.51 20.98
C LYS A 17 -16.47 2.69 21.46
N ARG A 18 -15.75 2.05 20.54
CA ARG A 18 -14.51 1.35 20.84
C ARG A 18 -13.33 2.19 20.37
N GLU A 19 -12.46 2.56 21.30
CA GLU A 19 -11.20 3.22 20.97
C GLU A 19 -10.24 2.20 20.33
N ILE A 20 -9.80 2.47 19.10
CA ILE A 20 -8.89 1.61 18.35
C ILE A 20 -7.48 2.23 18.31
N LEU A 21 -7.39 3.54 18.14
CA LEU A 21 -6.13 4.29 18.21
C LEU A 21 -6.26 5.30 19.35
N LYS A 22 -5.22 5.40 20.16
CA LYS A 22 -5.18 6.27 21.34
C LYS A 22 -3.91 7.11 21.35
N ASN A 23 -4.07 8.41 21.10
CA ASN A 23 -3.02 9.41 21.23
C ASN A 23 -1.69 9.00 20.56
N ILE A 24 -1.74 8.52 19.31
CA ILE A 24 -0.57 8.08 18.57
C ILE A 24 0.24 9.30 18.14
N ASN A 25 1.50 9.33 18.57
CA ASN A 25 2.48 10.31 18.16
C ASN A 25 3.63 9.56 17.48
N LEU A 26 3.92 9.89 16.22
CA LEU A 26 4.89 9.18 15.43
C LEU A 26 5.51 10.13 14.40
N LYS A 27 6.82 10.04 14.24
CA LYS A 27 7.55 10.74 13.18
C LYS A 27 8.37 9.72 12.40
N ILE A 28 8.20 9.69 11.09
CA ILE A 28 8.86 8.78 10.16
C ILE A 28 9.67 9.62 9.18
N ASP A 29 10.98 9.50 9.27
CA ASP A 29 11.95 10.10 8.36
C ASP A 29 12.66 9.03 7.50
N GLU A 30 12.57 7.78 7.93
CA GLU A 30 13.18 6.62 7.27
C GLU A 30 12.47 6.30 5.97
N ARG A 31 13.24 5.72 5.04
CA ARG A 31 12.72 5.33 3.72
C ARG A 31 12.00 3.98 3.72
N PHE A 32 12.27 3.11 4.69
CA PHE A 32 11.58 1.84 4.83
C PHE A 32 11.26 1.60 6.30
N VAL A 33 9.98 1.50 6.62
CA VAL A 33 9.48 1.34 7.99
C VAL A 33 8.47 0.20 8.04
N ALA A 34 8.61 -0.67 9.04
CA ALA A 34 7.66 -1.73 9.30
C ALA A 34 6.85 -1.46 10.58
N PHE A 35 5.53 -1.58 10.47
CA PHE A 35 4.64 -1.65 11.63
C PHE A 35 4.39 -3.11 11.99
N THR A 36 4.79 -3.48 13.20
CA THR A 36 4.56 -4.81 13.74
C THR A 36 3.84 -4.75 15.09
N GLY A 37 3.38 -5.87 15.59
CA GLY A 37 2.66 -5.99 16.87
C GLY A 37 1.44 -6.90 16.77
N PRO A 38 0.70 -7.13 17.86
CA PRO A 38 -0.39 -8.11 17.92
C PRO A 38 -1.53 -7.81 16.94
N ASN A 39 -2.25 -8.87 16.52
CA ASN A 39 -3.45 -8.71 15.71
C ASN A 39 -4.51 -7.94 16.50
N GLY A 40 -5.25 -7.07 15.79
CA GLY A 40 -6.21 -6.16 16.43
C GLY A 40 -5.59 -4.94 17.13
N GLY A 41 -4.26 -4.77 17.10
CA GLY A 41 -3.55 -3.61 17.68
C GLY A 41 -3.69 -2.29 16.91
N GLY A 42 -4.58 -2.20 15.91
CA GLY A 42 -4.88 -0.95 15.20
C GLY A 42 -3.92 -0.61 14.04
N LYS A 43 -2.95 -1.47 13.69
CA LYS A 43 -1.96 -1.20 12.63
C LYS A 43 -2.60 -0.84 11.29
N SER A 44 -3.49 -1.69 10.78
CA SER A 44 -4.23 -1.45 9.52
C SER A 44 -5.14 -0.23 9.62
N THR A 45 -5.70 0.05 10.80
CA THR A 45 -6.49 1.26 11.04
C THR A 45 -5.62 2.51 10.93
N LEU A 46 -4.44 2.49 11.55
CA LEU A 46 -3.48 3.60 11.48
C LEU A 46 -3.04 3.86 10.03
N ALA A 47 -2.70 2.81 9.30
CA ALA A 47 -2.34 2.91 7.88
C ALA A 47 -3.49 3.50 7.02
N LYS A 48 -4.74 3.08 7.26
CA LYS A 48 -5.92 3.63 6.59
C LYS A 48 -6.18 5.09 6.97
N VAL A 49 -5.89 5.48 8.21
CA VAL A 49 -5.95 6.88 8.67
C VAL A 49 -4.90 7.72 7.94
N ILE A 50 -3.67 7.24 7.80
CA ILE A 50 -2.61 7.92 7.04
C ILE A 50 -2.99 8.07 5.57
N ALA A 51 -3.58 7.05 4.96
CA ALA A 51 -4.03 7.09 3.56
C ALA A 51 -5.29 7.95 3.32
N GLY A 52 -6.00 8.37 4.39
CA GLY A 52 -7.25 9.14 4.29
C GLY A 52 -8.47 8.30 3.95
N ILE A 53 -8.38 6.97 4.06
CA ILE A 53 -9.49 6.03 3.92
C ILE A 53 -10.41 6.10 5.15
N ILE A 54 -9.81 6.36 6.31
CA ILE A 54 -10.49 6.58 7.58
C ILE A 54 -10.10 7.97 8.08
N THR A 55 -11.09 8.75 8.52
CA THR A 55 -10.85 10.05 9.17
C THR A 55 -10.54 9.81 10.65
N PRO A 56 -9.43 10.34 11.20
CA PRO A 56 -9.18 10.24 12.63
C PRO A 56 -10.25 11.00 13.43
N SER A 57 -10.50 10.56 14.65
CA SER A 57 -11.43 11.27 15.56
C SER A 57 -10.77 12.51 16.16
N GLU A 58 -9.44 12.46 16.37
CA GLU A 58 -8.63 13.55 16.91
C GLU A 58 -7.23 13.49 16.33
N GLY A 59 -6.51 14.61 16.42
CA GLY A 59 -5.12 14.73 16.04
C GLY A 59 -4.90 15.25 14.63
N GLU A 60 -3.64 15.34 14.24
CA GLU A 60 -3.19 15.93 12.98
C GLU A 60 -2.17 15.04 12.28
N ILE A 61 -2.21 15.05 10.94
CA ILE A 61 -1.31 14.29 10.07
C ILE A 61 -0.59 15.28 9.16
N PHE A 62 0.73 15.20 9.14
CA PHE A 62 1.58 16.02 8.27
C PHE A 62 2.39 15.14 7.32
N LEU A 63 2.41 15.51 6.06
CA LEU A 63 3.27 14.91 5.03
C LEU A 63 4.17 16.02 4.48
N ASP A 64 5.48 15.85 4.60
CA ASP A 64 6.49 16.83 4.18
C ASP A 64 6.23 18.25 4.74
N GLY A 65 5.69 18.34 5.96
CA GLY A 65 5.36 19.58 6.64
C GLY A 65 4.00 20.16 6.30
N GLU A 66 3.28 19.63 5.30
CA GLU A 66 1.91 20.02 4.96
C GLU A 66 0.90 19.26 5.82
N ASN A 67 -0.05 19.95 6.46
CA ASN A 67 -1.15 19.32 7.17
C ASN A 67 -2.15 18.72 6.16
N ILE A 68 -2.26 17.37 6.16
CA ILE A 68 -3.12 16.62 5.26
C ILE A 68 -4.35 16.03 5.96
N THR A 69 -4.62 16.39 7.22
CA THR A 69 -5.64 15.76 8.07
C THR A 69 -7.03 15.82 7.46
N ALA A 70 -7.42 16.99 6.94
CA ALA A 70 -8.74 17.21 6.35
C ALA A 70 -8.86 16.76 4.88
N LEU A 71 -7.75 16.33 4.26
CA LEU A 71 -7.74 15.94 2.87
C LEU A 71 -8.38 14.57 2.67
N SER A 72 -9.19 14.46 1.62
CA SER A 72 -9.79 13.20 1.18
C SER A 72 -8.72 12.21 0.68
N VAL A 73 -9.10 10.93 0.59
CA VAL A 73 -8.24 9.87 0.02
C VAL A 73 -7.73 10.24 -1.38
N THR A 74 -8.57 10.85 -2.21
CA THR A 74 -8.20 11.28 -3.57
C THR A 74 -7.15 12.39 -3.55
N GLU A 75 -7.29 13.36 -2.67
CA GLU A 75 -6.33 14.45 -2.54
C GLU A 75 -4.99 13.97 -1.99
N ARG A 76 -5.00 13.08 -0.98
CA ARG A 76 -3.77 12.45 -0.48
C ARG A 76 -3.11 11.57 -1.53
N ALA A 77 -3.90 10.86 -2.33
CA ALA A 77 -3.39 10.11 -3.46
C ALA A 77 -2.69 11.03 -4.49
N LYS A 78 -3.26 12.20 -4.81
CA LYS A 78 -2.63 13.20 -5.69
C LYS A 78 -1.34 13.79 -5.11
N ARG A 79 -1.19 13.80 -3.77
CA ARG A 79 0.05 14.21 -3.08
C ARG A 79 1.09 13.09 -2.98
N GLY A 80 0.82 11.96 -3.62
CA GLY A 80 1.77 10.87 -3.72
C GLY A 80 1.70 9.85 -2.58
N ILE A 81 0.52 9.62 -2.01
CA ILE A 81 0.27 8.48 -1.12
C ILE A 81 -0.38 7.35 -1.92
N SER A 82 0.20 6.15 -1.86
CA SER A 82 -0.38 4.91 -2.40
C SER A 82 -0.70 3.94 -1.26
N PHE A 83 -1.72 3.11 -1.46
CA PHE A 83 -2.14 2.11 -0.49
C PHE A 83 -2.44 0.77 -1.17
N ALA A 84 -1.74 -0.29 -0.75
CA ALA A 84 -2.05 -1.68 -1.08
C ALA A 84 -2.86 -2.30 0.05
N PHE A 85 -4.03 -2.82 -0.29
CA PHE A 85 -4.94 -3.42 0.68
C PHE A 85 -4.50 -4.84 1.07
N GLN A 86 -4.85 -5.28 2.27
CA GLN A 86 -4.66 -6.67 2.70
C GLN A 86 -5.32 -7.65 1.73
N GLN A 87 -6.54 -7.33 1.27
CA GLN A 87 -7.20 -8.04 0.18
C GLN A 87 -7.22 -7.14 -1.06
N PRO A 88 -6.56 -7.54 -2.16
CA PRO A 88 -6.50 -6.74 -3.37
C PRO A 88 -7.90 -6.60 -4.01
N VAL A 89 -8.13 -5.43 -4.59
CA VAL A 89 -9.41 -5.09 -5.23
C VAL A 89 -9.48 -5.70 -6.64
N ARG A 90 -10.66 -6.20 -7.01
CA ARG A 90 -10.97 -6.69 -8.35
C ARG A 90 -11.72 -5.63 -9.14
N PHE A 91 -11.41 -5.53 -10.43
CA PHE A 91 -12.02 -4.54 -11.34
C PHE A 91 -12.58 -5.24 -12.57
N LYS A 92 -13.90 -5.41 -12.64
CA LYS A 92 -14.56 -6.01 -13.80
C LYS A 92 -14.41 -5.11 -15.03
N GLY A 93 -13.99 -5.69 -16.15
CA GLY A 93 -13.86 -4.96 -17.44
C GLY A 93 -12.61 -4.11 -17.56
N ILE A 94 -11.64 -4.25 -16.64
CA ILE A 94 -10.35 -3.54 -16.70
C ILE A 94 -9.24 -4.59 -16.85
N THR A 95 -8.41 -4.44 -17.87
CA THR A 95 -7.24 -5.31 -18.06
C THR A 95 -6.09 -4.89 -17.14
N VAL A 96 -5.15 -5.80 -16.91
CA VAL A 96 -3.92 -5.51 -16.16
C VAL A 96 -3.17 -4.33 -16.78
N LYS A 97 -3.07 -4.27 -18.13
CA LYS A 97 -2.48 -3.14 -18.85
C LYS A 97 -3.19 -1.82 -18.54
N ASP A 98 -4.53 -1.82 -18.59
CA ASP A 98 -5.32 -0.61 -18.33
C ASP A 98 -5.10 -0.14 -16.89
N LEU A 99 -5.08 -1.08 -15.92
CA LEU A 99 -4.87 -0.76 -14.51
C LEU A 99 -3.48 -0.15 -14.27
N ILE A 100 -2.42 -0.73 -14.84
CA ILE A 100 -1.06 -0.19 -14.73
C ILE A 100 -0.96 1.18 -15.42
N THR A 101 -1.59 1.35 -16.58
CA THR A 101 -1.63 2.64 -17.31
C THR A 101 -2.34 3.71 -16.49
N LEU A 102 -3.50 3.40 -15.92
CA LEU A 102 -4.23 4.31 -15.02
C LEU A 102 -3.39 4.69 -13.80
N ALA A 103 -2.74 3.71 -13.18
CA ALA A 103 -1.90 3.94 -12.02
C ALA A 103 -0.70 4.86 -12.31
N SER A 104 -0.08 4.71 -13.48
CA SER A 104 1.07 5.55 -13.89
C SER A 104 0.71 7.02 -14.10
N GLY A 105 -0.57 7.34 -14.28
CA GLY A 105 -1.05 8.71 -14.56
C GLY A 105 -0.62 9.27 -15.91
N LYS A 106 0.02 8.47 -16.76
CA LYS A 106 0.50 8.84 -18.10
C LYS A 106 0.22 7.71 -19.10
N LYS A 107 0.28 8.02 -20.39
CA LYS A 107 0.26 6.97 -21.42
C LYS A 107 1.60 6.22 -21.39
N ILE A 108 1.56 4.95 -21.06
CA ILE A 108 2.73 4.06 -21.10
C ILE A 108 2.63 3.08 -22.27
N GLY A 109 3.77 2.71 -22.84
CA GLY A 109 3.84 1.67 -23.87
C GLY A 109 3.69 0.26 -23.28
N ILE A 110 3.39 -0.72 -24.14
CA ILE A 110 3.30 -2.13 -23.72
C ILE A 110 4.60 -2.59 -23.05
N SER A 111 5.76 -2.21 -23.58
CA SER A 111 7.06 -2.58 -23.02
C SER A 111 7.24 -2.07 -21.59
N GLU A 112 6.84 -0.82 -21.29
CA GLU A 112 6.91 -0.25 -19.96
C GLU A 112 5.94 -0.95 -18.99
N ALA A 113 4.70 -1.24 -19.43
CA ALA A 113 3.75 -2.01 -18.64
C ALA A 113 4.25 -3.43 -18.36
N CYS A 114 4.90 -4.08 -19.35
CA CYS A 114 5.53 -5.39 -19.19
C CYS A 114 6.68 -5.38 -18.17
N SER A 115 7.46 -4.30 -18.11
CA SER A 115 8.56 -4.19 -17.14
C SER A 115 8.06 -4.21 -15.70
N PHE A 116 6.96 -3.51 -15.39
CA PHE A 116 6.36 -3.53 -14.05
C PHE A 116 5.87 -4.93 -13.65
N LEU A 117 5.28 -5.69 -14.59
CA LEU A 117 4.88 -7.08 -14.33
C LEU A 117 6.09 -8.00 -14.08
N SER A 118 7.15 -7.84 -14.85
CA SER A 118 8.38 -8.60 -14.67
C SER A 118 9.04 -8.32 -13.32
N GLU A 119 8.98 -7.08 -12.83
CA GLU A 119 9.51 -6.70 -11.52
C GLU A 119 8.81 -7.41 -10.35
N VAL A 120 7.53 -7.73 -10.49
CA VAL A 120 6.77 -8.49 -9.51
C VAL A 120 6.72 -10.00 -9.80
N GLY A 121 7.55 -10.48 -10.73
CA GLY A 121 7.68 -11.90 -11.07
C GLY A 121 6.47 -12.47 -11.84
N LEU A 122 5.76 -11.63 -12.60
CA LEU A 122 4.68 -12.05 -13.50
C LEU A 122 5.15 -12.03 -14.96
N CYS A 123 4.84 -13.12 -15.70
CA CYS A 123 5.09 -13.15 -17.13
C CYS A 123 4.14 -12.17 -17.84
N ALA A 124 4.68 -11.08 -18.37
CA ALA A 124 3.86 -10.05 -18.99
C ALA A 124 3.00 -10.59 -20.16
N ARG A 125 3.53 -11.55 -20.96
CA ARG A 125 2.78 -12.17 -22.06
C ARG A 125 1.49 -12.81 -21.60
N ASP A 126 1.49 -13.43 -20.43
CA ASP A 126 0.38 -14.21 -19.91
C ASP A 126 -0.64 -13.35 -19.17
N TYR A 127 -0.22 -12.18 -18.65
CA TYR A 127 -1.07 -11.36 -17.76
C TYR A 127 -1.50 -10.03 -18.34
N ILE A 128 -0.74 -9.41 -19.24
CA ILE A 128 -0.94 -8.01 -19.67
C ILE A 128 -2.34 -7.71 -20.21
N ASN A 129 -2.96 -8.67 -20.89
CA ASN A 129 -4.30 -8.55 -21.50
C ASN A 129 -5.40 -9.22 -20.68
N ARG A 130 -5.08 -9.81 -19.50
CA ARG A 130 -6.10 -10.44 -18.66
C ARG A 130 -6.88 -9.37 -17.91
N GLU A 131 -8.17 -9.64 -17.67
CA GLU A 131 -8.98 -8.82 -16.78
C GLU A 131 -8.55 -9.03 -15.31
N VAL A 132 -8.69 -7.97 -14.51
CA VAL A 132 -8.38 -7.99 -13.07
C VAL A 132 -9.62 -8.48 -12.30
N ASP A 133 -10.04 -9.71 -12.58
CA ASP A 133 -11.26 -10.32 -12.07
C ASP A 133 -11.02 -11.57 -11.19
N SER A 134 -12.07 -12.39 -11.05
CA SER A 134 -12.05 -13.61 -10.24
C SER A 134 -11.23 -14.75 -10.85
N SER A 135 -10.79 -14.65 -12.10
CA SER A 135 -9.94 -15.65 -12.77
C SER A 135 -8.49 -15.60 -12.29
N LEU A 136 -8.09 -14.50 -11.63
CA LEU A 136 -6.78 -14.33 -11.03
C LEU A 136 -6.76 -14.87 -9.60
N SER A 137 -5.72 -15.62 -9.24
CA SER A 137 -5.47 -16.04 -7.87
C SER A 137 -5.17 -14.86 -6.96
N GLY A 138 -5.30 -15.04 -5.64
CA GLY A 138 -5.00 -13.99 -4.67
C GLY A 138 -3.54 -13.49 -4.77
N GLY A 139 -2.59 -14.41 -4.97
CA GLY A 139 -1.17 -14.06 -5.13
C GLY A 139 -0.87 -13.31 -6.43
N GLU A 140 -1.55 -13.63 -7.54
CA GLU A 140 -1.43 -12.89 -8.80
C GLU A 140 -1.99 -11.48 -8.67
N LEU A 141 -3.18 -11.34 -8.08
CA LEU A 141 -3.79 -10.04 -7.83
C LEU A 141 -2.91 -9.16 -6.95
N LYS A 142 -2.30 -9.74 -5.91
CA LYS A 142 -1.39 -9.02 -5.01
C LYS A 142 -0.16 -8.50 -5.74
N ARG A 143 0.44 -9.31 -6.60
CA ARG A 143 1.59 -8.89 -7.42
C ARG A 143 1.20 -7.81 -8.44
N ILE A 144 0.01 -7.91 -9.04
CA ILE A 144 -0.52 -6.87 -9.94
C ILE A 144 -0.74 -5.56 -9.15
N GLU A 145 -1.30 -5.61 -7.94
CA GLU A 145 -1.47 -4.44 -7.07
C GLU A 145 -0.11 -3.77 -6.78
N ILE A 146 0.92 -4.54 -6.43
CA ILE A 146 2.28 -4.00 -6.21
C ILE A 146 2.83 -3.39 -7.50
N ALA A 147 2.63 -4.02 -8.66
CA ALA A 147 3.04 -3.46 -9.96
C ALA A 147 2.38 -2.10 -10.25
N THR A 148 1.12 -1.91 -9.84
CA THR A 148 0.44 -0.60 -9.97
C THR A 148 1.06 0.47 -9.09
N ILE A 149 1.48 0.13 -7.87
CA ILE A 149 2.17 1.05 -6.96
C ILE A 149 3.55 1.42 -7.51
N LEU A 150 4.30 0.46 -8.05
CA LEU A 150 5.57 0.72 -8.74
C LEU A 150 5.39 1.69 -9.92
N ALA A 151 4.38 1.43 -10.77
CA ALA A 151 4.07 2.28 -11.93
C ALA A 151 3.69 3.71 -11.52
N ARG A 152 3.03 3.87 -10.37
CA ARG A 152 2.63 5.17 -9.83
C ARG A 152 3.81 5.97 -9.28
N SER A 153 4.84 5.32 -8.74
CA SER A 153 6.07 5.96 -8.22
C SER A 153 5.77 7.06 -7.20
N THR A 154 5.07 6.73 -6.12
CA THR A 154 4.61 7.69 -5.11
C THR A 154 5.65 8.00 -4.04
N GLY A 155 5.53 9.17 -3.39
CA GLY A 155 6.38 9.60 -2.28
C GLY A 155 6.21 8.77 -1.01
N LEU A 156 5.01 8.21 -0.78
CA LEU A 156 4.72 7.30 0.33
C LEU A 156 3.88 6.12 -0.17
N SER A 157 4.44 4.92 -0.11
CA SER A 157 3.76 3.67 -0.45
C SER A 157 3.45 2.87 0.80
N ILE A 158 2.18 2.59 1.06
CA ILE A 158 1.71 1.87 2.23
C ILE A 158 1.24 0.48 1.81
N PHE A 159 1.71 -0.56 2.50
CA PHE A 159 1.35 -1.96 2.25
C PHE A 159 0.79 -2.60 3.52
N ASP A 160 -0.47 -3.04 3.44
CA ASP A 160 -1.17 -3.68 4.55
C ASP A 160 -1.12 -5.21 4.37
N GLU A 161 -0.24 -5.87 5.11
CA GLU A 161 0.02 -7.33 5.06
C GLU A 161 0.15 -7.86 3.62
N PRO A 162 1.13 -7.39 2.84
CA PRO A 162 1.26 -7.76 1.42
C PRO A 162 1.55 -9.25 1.22
N GLU A 163 2.00 -9.94 2.23
CA GLU A 163 2.23 -11.39 2.25
C GLU A 163 0.96 -12.21 2.47
N ALA A 164 -0.15 -11.61 2.87
CA ALA A 164 -1.37 -12.35 3.17
C ALA A 164 -1.90 -13.08 1.93
N GLY A 165 -2.08 -14.41 2.04
CA GLY A 165 -2.55 -15.24 0.94
C GLY A 165 -1.52 -15.57 -0.14
N ILE A 166 -0.24 -15.24 0.08
CA ILE A 166 0.87 -15.65 -0.78
C ILE A 166 1.47 -16.96 -0.25
N ASP A 167 1.72 -17.89 -1.16
CA ASP A 167 2.39 -19.14 -0.82
C ASP A 167 3.88 -18.92 -0.48
N LEU A 168 4.45 -19.89 0.25
CA LEU A 168 5.82 -19.80 0.76
C LEU A 168 6.88 -19.65 -0.34
N TRP A 169 6.65 -20.23 -1.52
CA TRP A 169 7.58 -20.15 -2.66
C TRP A 169 7.57 -18.76 -3.30
N SER A 170 6.39 -18.16 -3.40
CA SER A 170 6.22 -16.81 -3.93
C SER A 170 6.67 -15.72 -2.95
N PHE A 171 6.78 -16.06 -1.66
CA PHE A 171 7.20 -15.11 -0.62
C PHE A 171 8.64 -14.62 -0.79
N GLY A 172 9.57 -15.49 -1.20
CA GLY A 172 10.96 -15.09 -1.53
C GLY A 172 11.02 -14.04 -2.63
N ASN A 173 10.16 -14.17 -3.64
CA ASN A 173 10.07 -13.19 -4.73
C ASN A 173 9.51 -11.85 -4.22
N LEU A 174 8.56 -11.87 -3.28
CA LEU A 174 8.00 -10.65 -2.68
C LEU A 174 9.06 -9.84 -1.94
N ILE A 175 9.95 -10.48 -1.19
CA ILE A 175 11.08 -9.81 -0.53
C ILE A 175 11.96 -9.09 -1.56
N ALA A 176 12.37 -9.81 -2.62
CA ALA A 176 13.18 -9.23 -3.68
C ALA A 176 12.48 -8.03 -4.37
N VAL A 177 11.16 -8.07 -4.51
CA VAL A 177 10.37 -6.95 -5.03
C VAL A 177 10.49 -5.73 -4.12
N PHE A 178 10.35 -5.88 -2.80
CA PHE A 178 10.49 -4.76 -1.86
C PHE A 178 11.92 -4.22 -1.81
N GLU A 179 12.94 -5.08 -1.82
CA GLU A 179 14.35 -4.64 -1.90
C GLU A 179 14.63 -3.83 -3.18
N ASN A 180 14.11 -4.29 -4.33
CA ASN A 180 14.25 -3.59 -5.61
C ASN A 180 13.44 -2.28 -5.61
N MET A 181 12.25 -2.30 -5.06
CA MET A 181 11.41 -1.10 -4.89
C MET A 181 12.14 -0.05 -4.05
N TYR A 182 12.71 -0.44 -2.91
CA TYR A 182 13.49 0.45 -2.04
C TYR A 182 14.68 1.11 -2.76
N LYS A 183 15.34 0.36 -3.67
CA LYS A 183 16.48 0.89 -4.46
C LYS A 183 16.04 1.88 -5.54
N LYS A 184 14.84 1.70 -6.11
CA LYS A 184 14.36 2.44 -7.30
C LYS A 184 13.53 3.68 -6.96
N ILE A 185 12.69 3.60 -5.95
CA ILE A 185 11.80 4.72 -5.60
C ILE A 185 12.52 5.75 -4.73
N ASN A 186 12.27 7.03 -4.99
CA ASN A 186 12.75 8.13 -4.15
C ASN A 186 11.81 8.44 -2.97
N GLY A 187 10.81 7.60 -2.73
CA GLY A 187 9.83 7.72 -1.68
C GLY A 187 10.13 6.84 -0.48
N SER A 188 9.19 6.84 0.47
CA SER A 188 9.19 5.98 1.65
C SER A 188 8.22 4.81 1.48
N ILE A 189 8.59 3.66 2.04
CA ILE A 189 7.77 2.46 2.13
C ILE A 189 7.37 2.28 3.58
N LEU A 190 6.06 2.18 3.83
CA LEU A 190 5.49 1.79 5.11
C LEU A 190 4.80 0.44 4.91
N ILE A 191 5.23 -0.57 5.64
CA ILE A 191 4.69 -1.92 5.52
C ILE A 191 4.16 -2.41 6.87
N ILE A 192 2.97 -3.00 6.86
CA ILE A 192 2.47 -3.73 8.01
C ILE A 192 2.77 -5.19 7.75
N SER A 193 3.55 -5.82 8.63
CA SER A 193 3.89 -7.23 8.49
C SER A 193 4.23 -7.87 9.83
N HIS A 194 4.06 -9.20 9.88
CA HIS A 194 4.49 -10.06 10.98
C HIS A 194 5.64 -10.98 10.56
N GLN A 195 6.08 -10.90 9.30
CA GLN A 195 7.09 -11.79 8.75
C GLN A 195 8.50 -11.26 9.04
N GLU A 196 9.30 -12.04 9.77
CA GLU A 196 10.66 -11.67 10.15
C GLU A 196 11.52 -11.23 8.96
N ARG A 197 11.38 -11.90 7.81
CA ARG A 197 12.13 -11.55 6.60
C ARG A 197 11.79 -10.17 6.04
N ILE A 198 10.53 -9.74 6.16
CA ILE A 198 10.13 -8.37 5.77
C ILE A 198 10.68 -7.37 6.80
N LEU A 199 10.59 -7.71 8.10
CA LEU A 199 11.11 -6.86 9.17
C LEU A 199 12.63 -6.68 9.09
N SER A 200 13.36 -7.65 8.54
CA SER A 200 14.83 -7.57 8.42
C SER A 200 15.32 -6.63 7.31
N ILE A 201 14.46 -6.21 6.38
CA ILE A 201 14.79 -5.28 5.29
C ILE A 201 14.23 -3.87 5.51
N ALA A 202 13.46 -3.66 6.58
CA ALA A 202 12.82 -2.40 6.97
C ALA A 202 13.70 -1.54 7.88
#